data_88a76dfc8ee92f4fdfb56903c6b9438e
#
_entry.id   88a76dfc8ee92f4fdfb56903c6b9438e
#
_cell.length_a   1.000
_cell.length_b   1.000
_cell.length_c   1.000
_cell.angle_alpha   90.00
_cell.angle_beta   90.00
_cell.angle_gamma   90.00
#
_symmetry.space_group_name_H-M   'P 1'
#
loop_
_entity.id
_entity.type
_entity.pdbx_description
1 polymer ?
#
loop_
_entity_poly.entity_id
_entity_poly.type
_entity_poly.pdbx_seq_one_letter_code
_entity_poly.pdbx_strand_id
1 'polypeptide(L)'
;YARGMHMVAAHLDAAAAALGTDERAFADYLSAAARAFRDNDWEAADEAWSKMSGKGSKFYLRIGPDETYWEPCSQKAGFHVSFARVNKDSLVWQQKLSPFRQEMEAALAKLIGWPYRTRTVNFKLPEFIDVVLNAGDSRAAFGATIGQSLPNWGKVANESRGRTVAMANLYTDPDSLQARREQAQSLLDKSTAS
;
A
#
# COMPACT_ATOMS: atom_id res chain seq x y z
N TYR A 1 8.10 -22.19 -12.54
CA TYR A 1 7.94 -20.73 -12.31
C TYR A 1 8.05 -19.94 -13.61
N ALA A 2 9.08 -20.08 -14.46
CA ALA A 2 9.30 -19.23 -15.64
C ALA A 2 8.08 -19.12 -16.58
N ARG A 3 7.41 -20.26 -16.89
CA ARG A 3 6.19 -20.25 -17.73
C ARG A 3 5.06 -19.40 -17.09
N GLY A 4 4.85 -19.54 -15.80
CA GLY A 4 3.85 -18.75 -15.07
C GLY A 4 4.17 -17.25 -15.08
N MET A 5 5.44 -16.89 -14.88
CA MET A 5 5.91 -15.50 -14.91
C MET A 5 5.69 -14.86 -16.29
N HIS A 6 5.99 -15.60 -17.38
CA HIS A 6 5.70 -15.11 -18.74
C HIS A 6 4.21 -14.94 -19.03
N MET A 7 3.34 -15.79 -18.46
CA MET A 7 1.89 -15.62 -18.59
C MET A 7 1.42 -14.36 -17.86
N VAL A 8 1.90 -14.12 -16.63
CA VAL A 8 1.61 -12.87 -15.91
C VAL A 8 2.06 -11.65 -16.72
N ALA A 9 3.28 -11.69 -17.25
CA ALA A 9 3.80 -10.61 -18.09
C ALA A 9 2.91 -10.33 -19.31
N ALA A 10 2.44 -11.37 -20.00
CA ALA A 10 1.54 -11.21 -21.15
C ALA A 10 0.20 -10.56 -20.76
N HIS A 11 -0.37 -10.91 -19.60
CA HIS A 11 -1.59 -10.29 -19.11
C HIS A 11 -1.38 -8.83 -18.72
N LEU A 12 -0.23 -8.49 -18.13
CA LEU A 12 0.12 -7.10 -17.78
C LEU A 12 0.29 -6.23 -19.05
N ASP A 13 0.94 -6.75 -20.10
CA ASP A 13 1.05 -6.05 -21.38
C ASP A 13 -0.33 -5.83 -22.02
N ALA A 14 -1.18 -6.85 -22.01
CA ALA A 14 -2.55 -6.72 -22.52
C ALA A 14 -3.38 -5.69 -21.74
N ALA A 15 -3.24 -5.68 -20.40
CA ALA A 15 -3.88 -4.69 -19.55
C ALA A 15 -3.35 -3.27 -19.83
N ALA A 16 -2.04 -3.09 -20.00
CA ALA A 16 -1.44 -1.79 -20.35
C ALA A 16 -1.97 -1.28 -21.69
N ALA A 17 -2.09 -2.15 -22.69
CA ALA A 17 -2.59 -1.80 -24.03
C ALA A 17 -4.08 -1.44 -24.03
N ALA A 18 -4.87 -1.93 -23.07
CA ALA A 18 -6.30 -1.63 -22.95
C ALA A 18 -6.60 -0.30 -22.25
N LEU A 19 -5.60 0.34 -21.61
CA LEU A 19 -5.78 1.60 -20.89
C LEU A 19 -5.79 2.80 -21.84
N GLY A 20 -6.62 3.79 -21.51
CA GLY A 20 -6.65 5.08 -22.20
C GLY A 20 -5.49 6.01 -21.77
N THR A 21 -5.39 7.14 -22.44
CA THR A 21 -4.34 8.15 -22.19
C THR A 21 -4.43 8.80 -20.82
N ASP A 22 -5.59 8.78 -20.20
CA ASP A 22 -5.86 9.25 -18.83
C ASP A 22 -5.24 8.37 -17.74
N GLU A 23 -4.83 7.14 -18.09
CA GLU A 23 -4.18 6.18 -17.17
C GLU A 23 -2.71 5.91 -17.58
N ARG A 24 -2.03 6.89 -18.19
CA ARG A 24 -0.68 6.71 -18.74
C ARG A 24 0.33 6.20 -17.72
N ALA A 25 0.38 6.78 -16.52
CA ALA A 25 1.32 6.35 -15.48
C ALA A 25 1.04 4.92 -15.02
N PHE A 26 -0.22 4.50 -15.01
CA PHE A 26 -0.59 3.13 -14.70
C PHE A 26 -0.16 2.16 -15.82
N ALA A 27 -0.38 2.52 -17.08
CA ALA A 27 0.09 1.73 -18.23
C ALA A 27 1.62 1.58 -18.24
N ASP A 28 2.36 2.65 -17.95
CA ASP A 28 3.82 2.64 -17.86
C ASP A 28 4.30 1.67 -16.74
N TYR A 29 3.61 1.65 -15.59
CA TYR A 29 3.89 0.69 -14.51
C TYR A 29 3.60 -0.76 -14.95
N LEU A 30 2.44 -1.03 -15.55
CA LEU A 30 2.09 -2.37 -16.02
C LEU A 30 3.13 -2.91 -17.01
N SER A 31 3.57 -2.08 -17.95
CA SER A 31 4.60 -2.43 -18.93
C SER A 31 5.97 -2.68 -18.26
N ALA A 32 6.33 -1.89 -17.25
CA ALA A 32 7.56 -2.09 -16.50
C ALA A 32 7.51 -3.39 -15.67
N ALA A 33 6.39 -3.66 -15.00
CA ALA A 33 6.18 -4.90 -14.27
C ALA A 33 6.19 -6.13 -15.19
N ALA A 34 5.59 -6.03 -16.39
CA ALA A 34 5.64 -7.10 -17.37
C ALA A 34 7.07 -7.47 -17.79
N ARG A 35 7.96 -6.48 -17.96
CA ARG A 35 9.39 -6.72 -18.20
C ARG A 35 10.03 -7.39 -16.98
N ALA A 36 9.80 -6.86 -15.79
CA ALA A 36 10.36 -7.41 -14.56
C ALA A 36 9.97 -8.88 -14.31
N PHE A 37 8.76 -9.29 -14.70
CA PHE A 37 8.35 -10.69 -14.67
C PHE A 37 9.11 -11.59 -15.68
N ARG A 38 9.76 -11.01 -16.70
CA ARG A 38 10.55 -11.77 -17.70
C ARG A 38 12.02 -11.84 -17.33
N ASP A 39 12.59 -10.77 -16.82
CA ASP A 39 14.03 -10.62 -16.59
C ASP A 39 14.44 -10.62 -15.11
N ASN A 40 13.45 -10.54 -14.20
CA ASN A 40 13.65 -10.45 -12.75
C ASN A 40 14.41 -9.18 -12.30
N ASP A 41 14.36 -8.11 -13.10
CA ASP A 41 14.83 -6.77 -12.71
C ASP A 41 13.63 -5.87 -12.35
N TRP A 42 13.51 -5.55 -11.07
CA TRP A 42 12.35 -4.85 -10.51
C TRP A 42 12.57 -3.35 -10.33
N GLU A 43 13.79 -2.83 -10.54
CA GLU A 43 14.08 -1.42 -10.30
C GLU A 43 13.22 -0.50 -11.17
N ALA A 44 13.11 -0.80 -12.47
CA ALA A 44 12.28 -0.01 -13.39
C ALA A 44 10.78 -0.07 -13.05
N ALA A 45 10.30 -1.21 -12.54
CA ALA A 45 8.92 -1.35 -12.08
C ALA A 45 8.65 -0.52 -10.82
N ASP A 46 9.56 -0.54 -9.85
CA ASP A 46 9.45 0.28 -8.65
C ASP A 46 9.51 1.78 -8.96
N GLU A 47 10.38 2.19 -9.88
CA GLU A 47 10.45 3.56 -10.38
C GLU A 47 9.13 4.01 -11.02
N ALA A 48 8.55 3.21 -11.91
CA ALA A 48 7.28 3.51 -12.54
C ALA A 48 6.14 3.55 -11.50
N TRP A 49 6.12 2.59 -10.57
CA TRP A 49 5.13 2.54 -9.50
C TRP A 49 5.18 3.77 -8.58
N SER A 50 6.37 4.24 -8.24
CA SER A 50 6.56 5.41 -7.38
C SER A 50 6.03 6.71 -8.00
N LYS A 51 5.94 6.78 -9.32
CA LYS A 51 5.40 7.93 -10.08
C LYS A 51 3.89 7.94 -10.17
N MET A 52 3.24 6.81 -9.89
CA MET A 52 1.77 6.76 -9.84
C MET A 52 1.26 7.54 -8.64
N SER A 53 0.05 8.09 -8.77
CA SER A 53 -0.61 8.77 -7.66
C SER A 53 -2.12 8.60 -7.75
N GLY A 54 -2.80 8.68 -6.60
CA GLY A 54 -4.25 8.67 -6.55
C GLY A 54 -4.92 9.85 -7.28
N LYS A 55 -4.18 10.93 -7.56
CA LYS A 55 -4.67 12.04 -8.37
C LYS A 55 -4.68 11.72 -9.85
N GLY A 56 -3.67 10.99 -10.32
CA GLY A 56 -3.43 10.68 -11.74
C GLY A 56 -4.01 9.37 -12.22
N SER A 57 -4.57 8.53 -11.34
CA SER A 57 -5.14 7.23 -11.71
C SER A 57 -6.44 6.95 -10.95
N LYS A 58 -7.32 6.16 -11.55
CA LYS A 58 -8.51 5.58 -10.89
C LYS A 58 -8.16 4.27 -10.20
N PHE A 59 -7.03 3.67 -10.57
CA PHE A 59 -6.62 2.34 -10.16
C PHE A 59 -5.34 2.37 -9.35
N TYR A 60 -5.23 1.39 -8.49
CA TYR A 60 -4.02 1.03 -7.77
C TYR A 60 -3.70 -0.42 -8.07
N LEU A 61 -2.46 -0.69 -8.38
CA LEU A 61 -1.92 -2.04 -8.45
C LEU A 61 -0.55 -2.05 -7.80
N ARG A 62 -0.31 -3.04 -6.95
CA ARG A 62 1.03 -3.49 -6.61
C ARG A 62 1.09 -4.97 -6.93
N ILE A 63 2.02 -5.35 -7.79
CA ILE A 63 2.28 -6.73 -8.19
C ILE A 63 3.77 -6.95 -8.30
N GLY A 64 4.26 -8.02 -7.71
CA GLY A 64 5.67 -8.37 -7.75
C GLY A 64 6.17 -8.92 -6.43
N PRO A 65 7.50 -9.03 -6.26
CA PRO A 65 8.12 -9.43 -5.00
C PRO A 65 8.12 -8.26 -4.03
N ASP A 66 7.64 -8.52 -2.83
CA ASP A 66 7.77 -7.61 -1.70
C ASP A 66 8.18 -8.39 -0.45
N GLU A 67 8.45 -7.67 0.63
CA GLU A 67 8.86 -8.23 1.90
C GLU A 67 7.80 -9.15 2.49
N THR A 68 8.18 -10.36 2.91
CA THR A 68 7.39 -11.21 3.80
C THR A 68 7.98 -11.16 5.20
N TYR A 69 7.12 -11.03 6.22
CA TYR A 69 7.57 -10.91 7.61
C TYR A 69 7.81 -12.26 8.29
N TRP A 70 7.30 -13.32 7.71
CA TRP A 70 7.62 -14.67 8.15
C TRP A 70 7.89 -15.53 6.92
N GLU A 71 9.03 -16.07 6.85
CA GLU A 71 9.44 -16.97 5.78
C GLU A 71 10.57 -17.84 6.35
N PRO A 72 10.44 -19.18 6.29
CA PRO A 72 11.36 -20.09 6.99
C PRO A 72 12.81 -19.96 6.56
N CYS A 73 13.06 -19.57 5.33
CA CYS A 73 14.42 -19.41 4.78
C CYS A 73 14.96 -17.99 4.96
N SER A 74 14.24 -17.08 5.59
CA SER A 74 14.63 -15.68 5.81
C SER A 74 14.94 -14.90 4.52
N GLN A 75 14.34 -15.28 3.41
CA GLN A 75 14.51 -14.60 2.11
C GLN A 75 13.73 -13.28 2.05
N LYS A 76 12.67 -13.18 2.83
CA LYS A 76 11.86 -11.96 3.01
C LYS A 76 11.27 -11.37 1.73
N ALA A 77 11.10 -12.18 0.71
CA ALA A 77 10.45 -11.77 -0.52
C ALA A 77 9.43 -12.83 -0.94
N GLY A 78 8.22 -12.36 -1.24
CA GLY A 78 7.16 -13.19 -1.76
C GLY A 78 6.40 -12.45 -2.86
N PHE A 79 5.92 -13.17 -3.84
CA PHE A 79 5.09 -12.57 -4.89
C PHE A 79 3.67 -12.34 -4.37
N HIS A 80 3.16 -11.15 -4.60
CA HIS A 80 1.78 -10.81 -4.30
C HIS A 80 1.16 -9.93 -5.36
N VAL A 81 -0.15 -9.80 -5.30
CA VAL A 81 -0.93 -8.83 -6.05
C VAL A 81 -1.92 -8.13 -5.12
N SER A 82 -1.95 -6.80 -5.19
CA SER A 82 -3.00 -5.97 -4.59
C SER A 82 -3.58 -5.08 -5.67
N PHE A 83 -4.80 -5.35 -6.07
CA PHE A 83 -5.55 -4.51 -7.01
C PHE A 83 -6.68 -3.79 -6.30
N ALA A 84 -6.79 -2.49 -6.50
CA ALA A 84 -7.75 -1.64 -5.83
C ALA A 84 -8.21 -0.48 -6.71
N ARG A 85 -9.33 0.14 -6.31
CA ARG A 85 -9.73 1.45 -6.81
C ARG A 85 -9.19 2.54 -5.88
N VAL A 86 -8.73 3.64 -6.45
CA VAL A 86 -8.36 4.82 -5.65
C VAL A 86 -9.63 5.44 -5.07
N ASN A 87 -9.67 5.59 -3.74
CA ASN A 87 -10.76 6.26 -3.06
C ASN A 87 -10.59 7.78 -3.22
N LYS A 88 -11.28 8.34 -4.21
CA LYS A 88 -11.17 9.77 -4.56
C LYS A 88 -11.67 10.69 -3.44
N ASP A 89 -12.65 10.25 -2.64
CA ASP A 89 -13.20 11.05 -1.56
C ASP A 89 -12.18 11.27 -0.44
N SER A 90 -11.27 10.31 -0.25
CA SER A 90 -10.18 10.44 0.70
C SER A 90 -9.19 11.57 0.36
N LEU A 91 -9.04 11.91 -0.93
CA LEU A 91 -8.17 12.99 -1.37
C LEU A 91 -8.66 14.36 -0.86
N VAL A 92 -9.96 14.53 -0.70
CA VAL A 92 -10.56 15.73 -0.11
C VAL A 92 -10.12 15.87 1.36
N TRP A 93 -10.12 14.76 2.09
CA TRP A 93 -9.65 14.75 3.49
C TRP A 93 -8.15 15.00 3.58
N GLN A 94 -7.35 14.44 2.70
CA GLN A 94 -5.91 14.75 2.63
C GLN A 94 -5.67 16.25 2.43
N GLN A 95 -6.40 16.88 1.50
CA GLN A 95 -6.29 18.32 1.26
C GLN A 95 -6.65 19.14 2.48
N LYS A 96 -7.72 18.77 3.20
CA LYS A 96 -8.17 19.44 4.41
C LYS A 96 -7.18 19.28 5.57
N LEU A 97 -6.60 18.09 5.75
CA LEU A 97 -5.75 17.78 6.90
C LEU A 97 -4.28 18.17 6.70
N SER A 98 -3.81 18.18 5.46
CA SER A 98 -2.39 18.46 5.15
C SER A 98 -1.87 19.79 5.74
N PRO A 99 -2.60 20.89 5.74
CA PRO A 99 -2.13 22.14 6.35
C PRO A 99 -1.90 22.04 7.85
N PHE A 100 -2.65 21.19 8.54
CA PHE A 100 -2.66 21.06 10.01
C PHE A 100 -1.69 20.01 10.56
N ARG A 101 -0.93 19.31 9.71
CA ARG A 101 -0.07 18.20 10.14
C ARG A 101 0.88 18.57 11.28
N GLN A 102 1.51 19.75 11.20
CA GLN A 102 2.46 20.19 12.21
C GLN A 102 1.76 20.57 13.51
N GLU A 103 0.58 21.16 13.44
CA GLU A 103 -0.25 21.49 14.62
C GLU A 103 -0.73 20.20 15.32
N MET A 104 -1.15 19.20 14.55
CA MET A 104 -1.55 17.89 15.08
C MET A 104 -0.39 17.20 15.80
N GLU A 105 0.82 17.23 15.24
CA GLU A 105 2.02 16.70 15.88
C GLU A 105 2.35 17.47 17.18
N ALA A 106 2.25 18.77 17.17
CA ALA A 106 2.49 19.57 18.37
C ALA A 106 1.45 19.29 19.47
N ALA A 107 0.17 19.13 19.08
CA ALA A 107 -0.89 18.75 20.01
C ALA A 107 -0.65 17.34 20.60
N LEU A 108 -0.24 16.40 19.78
CA LEU A 108 0.13 15.04 20.22
C LEU A 108 1.31 15.07 21.20
N ALA A 109 2.35 15.82 20.88
CA ALA A 109 3.51 15.97 21.78
C ALA A 109 3.14 16.59 23.13
N LYS A 110 2.23 17.56 23.13
CA LYS A 110 1.71 18.17 24.36
C LYS A 110 0.89 17.16 25.18
N LEU A 111 0.09 16.33 24.52
CA LEU A 111 -0.74 15.31 25.18
C LEU A 111 0.10 14.21 25.82
N ILE A 112 1.11 13.71 25.11
CA ILE A 112 1.99 12.64 25.60
C ILE A 112 2.95 13.15 26.69
N GLY A 113 3.49 14.37 26.52
CA GLY A 113 4.50 14.91 27.42
C GLY A 113 5.88 14.26 27.25
N TRP A 114 6.80 14.60 28.20
CA TRP A 114 8.16 14.04 28.19
C TRP A 114 8.14 12.49 28.35
N PRO A 115 8.95 11.72 27.60
CA PRO A 115 10.08 12.15 26.75
C PRO A 115 9.73 12.49 25.28
N TYR A 116 8.45 12.42 24.87
CA TYR A 116 8.07 12.70 23.50
C TYR A 116 8.22 14.20 23.18
N ARG A 117 8.83 14.50 22.04
CA ARG A 117 9.02 15.87 21.56
C ARG A 117 8.38 16.07 20.22
N THR A 118 7.86 17.26 19.94
CA THR A 118 7.33 17.64 18.64
C THR A 118 8.37 17.39 17.54
N ARG A 119 8.01 16.61 16.54
CA ARG A 119 8.84 16.32 15.37
C ARG A 119 8.48 17.24 14.22
N THR A 120 9.39 17.45 13.30
CA THR A 120 9.06 18.08 12.01
C THR A 120 8.34 17.09 11.12
N VAL A 121 7.13 17.45 10.68
CA VAL A 121 6.29 16.57 9.85
C VAL A 121 6.52 16.87 8.38
N ASN A 122 7.20 15.98 7.69
CA ASN A 122 7.56 16.08 6.27
C ASN A 122 7.01 14.94 5.41
N PHE A 123 6.31 13.97 5.99
CA PHE A 123 5.74 12.85 5.24
C PHE A 123 4.46 13.23 4.49
N LYS A 124 4.18 12.48 3.42
CA LYS A 124 2.90 12.55 2.72
C LYS A 124 1.85 11.73 3.49
N LEU A 125 0.62 12.22 3.53
CA LEU A 125 -0.49 11.42 4.06
C LEU A 125 -0.74 10.22 3.15
N PRO A 126 -1.14 9.06 3.72
CA PRO A 126 -1.42 7.87 2.93
C PRO A 126 -2.58 8.13 1.96
N GLU A 127 -2.49 7.52 0.78
CA GLU A 127 -3.61 7.46 -0.16
C GLU A 127 -4.54 6.33 0.27
N PHE A 128 -5.85 6.57 0.25
CA PHE A 128 -6.82 5.53 0.55
C PHE A 128 -7.22 4.80 -0.73
N ILE A 129 -7.29 3.48 -0.62
CA ILE A 129 -7.69 2.58 -1.70
C ILE A 129 -8.78 1.63 -1.22
N ASP A 130 -9.67 1.24 -2.13
CA ASP A 130 -10.68 0.23 -1.91
C ASP A 130 -10.25 -1.05 -2.62
N VAL A 131 -9.80 -2.02 -1.85
CA VAL A 131 -9.24 -3.28 -2.35
C VAL A 131 -10.33 -4.09 -3.04
N VAL A 132 -10.02 -4.54 -4.26
CA VAL A 132 -10.86 -5.42 -5.07
C VAL A 132 -10.32 -6.84 -5.03
N LEU A 133 -9.00 -6.99 -5.12
CA LEU A 133 -8.31 -8.28 -5.09
C LEU A 133 -7.01 -8.16 -4.30
N ASN A 134 -6.81 -9.10 -3.41
CA ASN A 134 -5.57 -9.24 -2.66
C ASN A 134 -5.18 -10.73 -2.63
N ALA A 135 -3.98 -11.07 -3.08
CA ALA A 135 -3.51 -12.44 -3.13
C ALA A 135 -1.98 -12.53 -3.11
N GLY A 136 -1.46 -13.73 -2.86
CA GLY A 136 -0.03 -14.03 -2.88
C GLY A 136 0.57 -14.20 -1.50
N ASP A 137 1.88 -14.45 -1.46
CA ASP A 137 2.60 -14.93 -0.27
C ASP A 137 2.72 -13.88 0.84
N SER A 138 2.81 -12.59 0.47
CA SER A 138 2.93 -11.51 1.45
C SER A 138 1.59 -11.03 2.02
N ARG A 139 0.46 -11.65 1.59
CA ARG A 139 -0.89 -11.22 1.93
C ARG A 139 -1.76 -12.40 2.30
N ALA A 140 -1.83 -12.71 3.58
CA ALA A 140 -2.86 -13.62 4.05
C ALA A 140 -4.24 -13.01 3.80
N ALA A 141 -5.20 -13.80 3.31
CA ALA A 141 -6.59 -13.37 3.15
C ALA A 141 -7.21 -12.98 4.50
N PHE A 142 -6.78 -13.65 5.58
CA PHE A 142 -7.18 -13.39 6.95
C PHE A 142 -6.10 -12.56 7.65
N GLY A 143 -6.47 -11.41 8.19
CA GLY A 143 -5.53 -10.51 8.86
C GLY A 143 -4.69 -9.66 7.90
N ALA A 144 -5.22 -9.39 6.71
CA ALA A 144 -4.59 -8.45 5.78
C ALA A 144 -4.30 -7.12 6.48
N THR A 145 -3.12 -6.58 6.24
CA THR A 145 -2.74 -5.26 6.77
C THR A 145 -3.71 -4.19 6.27
N ILE A 146 -4.07 -3.27 7.14
CA ILE A 146 -4.94 -2.12 6.81
C ILE A 146 -4.22 -1.03 6.02
N GLY A 147 -2.93 -1.17 5.80
CA GLY A 147 -2.11 -0.26 5.01
C GLY A 147 -0.75 -0.86 4.71
N GLN A 148 -0.06 -0.24 3.78
CA GLN A 148 1.29 -0.65 3.39
C GLN A 148 2.11 0.53 2.92
N SER A 149 3.42 0.50 3.19
CA SER A 149 4.43 1.40 2.64
C SER A 149 5.41 0.57 1.83
N LEU A 150 5.56 0.85 0.56
CA LEU A 150 6.36 0.05 -0.38
C LEU A 150 7.08 0.95 -1.39
N PRO A 151 8.19 0.48 -2.01
CA PRO A 151 8.96 -0.70 -1.64
C PRO A 151 9.76 -0.48 -0.35
N ASN A 152 10.23 -1.57 0.29
CA ASN A 152 11.04 -1.52 1.51
C ASN A 152 12.54 -1.67 1.24
N TRP A 153 12.93 -1.95 0.01
CA TRP A 153 14.32 -2.02 -0.43
C TRP A 153 14.51 -1.37 -1.79
N GLY A 154 15.75 -1.28 -2.24
CA GLY A 154 16.13 -0.75 -3.55
C GLY A 154 16.19 0.78 -3.57
N LYS A 155 16.46 1.31 -4.75
CA LYS A 155 16.71 2.74 -4.96
C LYS A 155 15.54 3.63 -4.54
N VAL A 156 14.31 3.26 -4.93
CA VAL A 156 13.09 4.04 -4.59
C VAL A 156 12.92 4.16 -3.08
N ALA A 157 13.15 3.08 -2.33
CA ALA A 157 13.07 3.08 -0.87
C ALA A 157 14.18 3.95 -0.25
N ASN A 158 15.42 3.78 -0.71
CA ASN A 158 16.57 4.53 -0.21
C ASN A 158 16.46 6.05 -0.45
N GLU A 159 15.78 6.44 -1.51
CA GLU A 159 15.50 7.84 -1.84
C GLU A 159 14.19 8.36 -1.22
N SER A 160 13.55 7.59 -0.34
CA SER A 160 12.28 7.94 0.33
C SER A 160 11.15 8.29 -0.64
N ARG A 161 11.13 7.67 -1.82
CA ARG A 161 10.11 7.86 -2.86
C ARG A 161 9.02 6.80 -2.85
N GLY A 162 9.01 5.94 -1.86
CA GLY A 162 7.95 4.95 -1.66
C GLY A 162 6.59 5.59 -1.49
N ARG A 163 5.56 4.76 -1.62
CA ARG A 163 4.16 5.17 -1.42
C ARG A 163 3.58 4.46 -0.22
N THR A 164 2.79 5.20 0.54
CA THR A 164 1.98 4.66 1.63
C THR A 164 0.52 4.71 1.22
N VAL A 165 -0.17 3.59 1.37
CA VAL A 165 -1.61 3.46 1.13
C VAL A 165 -2.31 2.90 2.34
N ALA A 166 -3.58 3.27 2.52
CA ALA A 166 -4.47 2.71 3.52
C ALA A 166 -5.68 2.08 2.81
N MET A 167 -6.05 0.87 3.23
CA MET A 167 -7.09 0.06 2.60
C MET A 167 -8.44 0.38 3.25
N ALA A 168 -9.17 1.38 2.70
CA ALA A 168 -10.34 1.97 3.34
C ALA A 168 -11.46 0.95 3.61
N ASN A 169 -11.77 0.10 2.65
CA ASN A 169 -12.83 -0.88 2.80
C ASN A 169 -12.53 -1.97 3.85
N LEU A 170 -11.26 -2.23 4.17
CA LEU A 170 -10.91 -3.17 5.25
C LEU A 170 -11.15 -2.59 6.64
N TYR A 171 -11.30 -1.26 6.78
CA TYR A 171 -11.69 -0.65 8.05
C TYR A 171 -13.17 -0.83 8.36
N THR A 172 -14.01 -0.90 7.32
CA THR A 172 -15.48 -0.95 7.45
C THR A 172 -16.05 -2.34 7.20
N ASP A 173 -15.21 -3.30 6.78
CA ASP A 173 -15.62 -4.68 6.60
C ASP A 173 -16.13 -5.30 7.91
N PRO A 174 -17.33 -5.89 7.93
CA PRO A 174 -17.96 -6.39 9.15
C PRO A 174 -17.12 -7.45 9.87
N ASP A 175 -16.51 -8.39 9.15
CA ASP A 175 -15.73 -9.48 9.74
C ASP A 175 -14.44 -8.94 10.35
N SER A 176 -13.79 -7.98 9.68
CA SER A 176 -12.62 -7.28 10.21
C SER A 176 -12.92 -6.44 11.44
N LEU A 177 -14.09 -5.83 11.50
CA LEU A 177 -14.57 -5.10 12.69
C LEU A 177 -14.85 -6.04 13.85
N GLN A 178 -15.49 -7.17 13.58
CA GLN A 178 -15.79 -8.18 14.59
C GLN A 178 -14.48 -8.75 15.17
N ALA A 179 -13.54 -9.16 14.35
CA ALA A 179 -12.25 -9.68 14.79
C ALA A 179 -11.48 -8.67 15.68
N ARG A 180 -11.51 -7.38 15.33
CA ARG A 180 -10.89 -6.33 16.17
C ARG A 180 -11.61 -6.12 17.50
N ARG A 181 -12.94 -6.22 17.52
CA ARG A 181 -13.71 -6.16 18.78
C ARG A 181 -13.36 -7.32 19.69
N GLU A 182 -13.33 -8.53 19.15
CA GLU A 182 -12.96 -9.74 19.90
C GLU A 182 -11.52 -9.63 20.46
N GLN A 183 -10.58 -9.15 19.65
CA GLN A 183 -9.23 -8.89 20.11
C GLN A 183 -9.19 -7.84 21.22
N ALA A 184 -9.90 -6.73 21.07
CA ALA A 184 -9.97 -5.70 22.11
C ALA A 184 -10.59 -6.26 23.40
N GLN A 185 -11.67 -7.03 23.31
CA GLN A 185 -12.31 -7.67 24.46
C GLN A 185 -11.40 -8.69 25.17
N SER A 186 -10.52 -9.35 24.42
CA SER A 186 -9.55 -10.29 25.01
C SER A 186 -8.42 -9.62 25.77
N LEU A 187 -8.09 -8.37 25.42
CA LEU A 187 -6.97 -7.60 25.99
C LEU A 187 -7.41 -6.57 27.02
N LEU A 188 -8.64 -6.11 26.95
CA LEU A 188 -9.19 -5.05 27.79
C LEU A 188 -10.30 -5.62 28.69
N ASP A 189 -10.51 -5.03 29.85
CA ASP A 189 -11.69 -5.35 30.65
C ASP A 189 -12.97 -4.88 29.95
N LYS A 190 -14.12 -5.44 30.37
CA LYS A 190 -15.42 -5.17 29.71
C LYS A 190 -15.83 -3.70 29.76
N SER A 191 -15.32 -2.92 30.69
CA SER A 191 -15.61 -1.50 30.84
C SER A 191 -14.84 -0.61 29.86
N THR A 192 -13.71 -1.11 29.38
CA THR A 192 -12.78 -0.38 28.49
C THR A 192 -12.98 -0.79 27.02
N ALA A 193 -13.55 -1.97 26.76
CA ALA A 193 -13.74 -2.53 25.42
C ALA A 193 -15.05 -2.13 24.72
N SER A 194 -15.90 -1.34 25.37
CA SER A 194 -17.23 -0.89 24.87
C SER A 194 -17.16 0.34 23.97
#